data_c07697b10cd5ca2a5c38ff94cc917ff2
#
_entry.id   c07697b10cd5ca2a5c38ff94cc917ff2
#
_cell.length_a   1.000
_cell.length_b   1.000
_cell.length_c   1.000
_cell.angle_alpha   90.00
_cell.angle_beta   90.00
_cell.angle_gamma   90.00
#
_symmetry.space_group_name_H-M   'P 1'
#
loop_
_entity.id
_entity.type
_entity.pdbx_description
1 polymer ?
#
loop_
_entity_poly.entity_id
_entity_poly.type
_entity_poly.pdbx_seq_one_letter_code
_entity_poly.pdbx_strand_id
1 'polypeptide(L)' 'MPEKNTPITMKDIARELKVSVATVSRALKDSPRISAKRRDEIRRYAEEHNFSP' A
#
# COMPACT_ATOMS: atom_id res chain seq x y z
N MET A 1 2.56 18.45 7.39
CA MET A 1 2.65 18.28 5.96
C MET A 1 3.74 17.30 5.58
N PRO A 2 3.45 16.34 4.75
CA PRO A 2 4.51 15.43 4.33
C PRO A 2 5.52 16.14 3.44
N GLU A 3 6.75 15.79 3.59
CA GLU A 3 7.79 16.36 2.76
C GLU A 3 7.79 15.68 1.39
N LYS A 4 8.16 16.43 0.37
CA LYS A 4 8.12 15.92 -0.99
C LYS A 4 9.03 14.72 -1.21
N ASN A 5 10.11 14.66 -0.46
CA ASN A 5 11.09 13.59 -0.62
C ASN A 5 10.89 12.42 0.31
N THR A 6 9.84 12.46 1.10
CA THR A 6 9.56 11.38 2.04
C THR A 6 8.76 10.30 1.33
N PRO A 7 9.24 9.06 1.31
CA PRO A 7 8.47 7.98 0.70
C PRO A 7 7.18 7.76 1.48
N ILE A 8 6.15 7.30 0.76
CA ILE A 8 4.88 7.02 1.42
C ILE A 8 5.03 5.81 2.32
N THR A 9 4.15 5.73 3.32
CA THR A 9 4.15 4.62 4.25
C THR A 9 2.92 3.76 4.02
N MET A 10 2.88 2.60 4.67
CA MET A 10 1.69 1.74 4.60
C MET A 10 0.46 2.46 5.11
N LYS A 11 0.64 3.35 6.08
CA LYS A 11 -0.49 4.15 6.58
C LYS A 11 -1.05 5.05 5.49
N ASP A 12 -0.17 5.63 4.69
CA ASP A 12 -0.61 6.50 3.60
C ASP A 12 -1.40 5.70 2.56
N ILE A 13 -0.90 4.53 2.21
CA ILE A 13 -1.58 3.66 1.26
C ILE A 13 -2.94 3.25 1.81
N ALA A 14 -2.98 2.86 3.07
CA ALA A 14 -4.22 2.44 3.71
C ALA A 14 -5.25 3.56 3.68
N ARG A 15 -4.83 4.76 3.98
CA ARG A 15 -5.72 5.91 3.99
C ARG A 15 -6.27 6.21 2.61
N GLU A 16 -5.39 6.21 1.61
CA GLU A 16 -5.80 6.55 0.25
C GLU A 16 -6.71 5.50 -0.36
N LEU A 17 -6.47 4.24 -0.05
CA LEU A 17 -7.27 3.16 -0.61
C LEU A 17 -8.40 2.73 0.32
N LYS A 18 -8.52 3.38 1.46
CA LYS A 18 -9.59 3.13 2.44
C LYS A 18 -9.60 1.68 2.91
N VAL A 19 -8.42 1.18 3.21
CA VAL A 19 -8.25 -0.17 3.76
C VAL A 19 -7.42 -0.06 5.03
N SER A 20 -7.31 -1.16 5.77
CA SER A 20 -6.51 -1.16 6.99
C SER A 20 -5.04 -1.32 6.65
N VAL A 21 -4.18 -0.88 7.56
CA VAL A 21 -2.73 -1.06 7.41
C VAL A 21 -2.40 -2.54 7.32
N ALA A 22 -3.11 -3.36 8.08
CA ALA A 22 -2.91 -4.82 8.02
C ALA A 22 -3.18 -5.36 6.62
N THR A 23 -4.23 -4.82 5.97
CA THR A 23 -4.56 -5.22 4.60
C THR A 23 -3.43 -4.84 3.64
N VAL A 24 -2.89 -3.64 3.80
CA VAL A 24 -1.77 -3.20 2.96
C VAL A 24 -0.56 -4.10 3.15
N SER A 25 -0.23 -4.40 4.40
CA SER A 25 0.90 -5.25 4.71
C SER A 25 0.75 -6.64 4.07
N ARG A 26 -0.44 -7.22 4.19
CA ARG A 26 -0.70 -8.53 3.60
C ARG A 26 -0.61 -8.49 2.08
N ALA A 27 -1.13 -7.43 1.48
CA ALA A 27 -1.09 -7.29 0.03
C ALA A 27 0.33 -7.21 -0.49
N LEU A 28 1.19 -6.49 0.22
CA LEU A 28 2.59 -6.35 -0.19
C LEU A 28 3.37 -7.63 0.00
N LYS A 29 2.88 -8.53 0.83
CA LYS A 29 3.51 -9.84 1.05
C LYS A 29 2.88 -10.95 0.23
N ASP A 30 2.00 -10.60 -0.69
CA ASP A 30 1.29 -11.57 -1.54
C ASP A 30 0.52 -12.59 -0.73
N SER A 31 -0.12 -12.14 0.35
CA SER A 31 -0.89 -13.03 1.19
C SER A 31 -2.13 -13.57 0.46
N PRO A 32 -2.43 -14.87 0.57
CA PRO A 32 -3.62 -15.42 -0.06
C PRO A 32 -4.91 -14.92 0.56
N ARG A 33 -4.84 -14.24 1.70
CA ARG A 33 -6.02 -13.68 2.35
C ARG A 33 -6.55 -12.46 1.64
N ILE A 34 -5.73 -11.86 0.78
CA ILE A 34 -6.12 -10.68 0.01
C ILE A 34 -6.45 -11.14 -1.40
N SER A 35 -7.57 -10.66 -1.95
CA SER A 35 -7.92 -11.01 -3.31
C SER A 35 -6.86 -10.50 -4.29
N ALA A 36 -6.72 -11.18 -5.42
CA ALA A 36 -5.72 -10.79 -6.41
C ALA A 36 -5.96 -9.36 -6.89
N LYS A 37 -7.22 -8.99 -7.06
CA LYS A 37 -7.56 -7.65 -7.52
C LYS A 37 -7.12 -6.58 -6.51
N ARG A 38 -7.43 -6.81 -5.25
CA ARG A 38 -7.07 -5.84 -4.20
C ARG A 38 -5.56 -5.77 -4.02
N ARG A 39 -4.92 -6.91 -4.06
CA ARG A 39 -3.48 -6.98 -3.92
C ARG A 39 -2.79 -6.21 -5.04
N ASP A 40 -3.27 -6.38 -6.26
CA ASP A 40 -2.73 -5.71 -7.42
C ASP A 40 -2.89 -4.19 -7.30
N GLU A 41 -4.05 -3.76 -6.87
CA GLU A 41 -4.36 -2.36 -6.63
C GLU A 41 -3.36 -1.71 -5.67
N ILE A 42 -3.15 -2.39 -4.55
CA ILE A 42 -2.27 -1.87 -3.50
C ILE A 42 -0.84 -1.82 -3.98
N ARG A 43 -0.39 -2.88 -4.65
CA ARG A 43 0.98 -2.93 -5.15
C ARG A 43 1.22 -1.86 -6.21
N ARG A 44 0.25 -1.66 -7.09
CA ARG A 44 0.37 -0.64 -8.13
C ARG A 44 0.48 0.75 -7.51
N TYR A 45 -0.36 1.02 -6.53
CA TYR A 45 -0.32 2.31 -5.85
C TYR A 45 1.05 2.52 -5.20
N ALA A 46 1.55 1.49 -4.55
CA ALA A 46 2.85 1.57 -3.89
C ALA A 46 3.96 1.87 -4.89
N GLU A 47 3.93 1.21 -6.03
CA GLU A 47 4.95 1.43 -7.05
C GLU A 47 4.88 2.83 -7.64
N GLU A 48 3.67 3.31 -7.88
CA GLU A 48 3.49 4.63 -8.45
C GLU A 48 3.95 5.75 -7.53
N HIS A 49 3.91 5.51 -6.24
CA HIS A 49 4.26 6.52 -5.25
C HIS A 49 5.60 6.26 -4.58
N ASN A 50 6.42 5.43 -5.20
CA ASN A 50 7.77 5.14 -4.70
C ASN A 50 7.79 4.63 -3.27
N PHE A 51 6.85 3.77 -2.96
CA PHE A 51 6.81 3.17 -1.63
C PHE A 51 8.06 2.32 -1.41
N SER A 52 8.70 2.51 -0.26
CA SER A 52 9.88 1.73 0.09
C SER A 52 9.53 0.89 1.33
N PRO A 53 9.61 -0.43 1.22
CA PRO A 53 9.32 -1.28 2.37
C PRO A 53 10.35 -1.17 3.48
#